data_39242e58e5867cf24e70681a15d6df7c
#
_entry.id   39242e58e5867cf24e70681a15d6df7c
#
_cell.length_a   1.000
_cell.length_b   1.000
_cell.length_c   1.000
_cell.angle_alpha   90.00
_cell.angle_beta   90.00
_cell.angle_gamma   90.00
#
_symmetry.space_group_name_H-M   'P 1'
#
loop_
_entity.id
_entity.type
_entity.pdbx_description
1 polymer ?
#
loop_
_entity_poly.entity_id
_entity_poly.type
_entity_poly.pdbx_seq_one_letter_code
_entity_poly.pdbx_strand_id
1 'polypeptide(L)'
;MKANQLKEILIFRKEQSIEAQKLAQHGLWEEAELAYYGIVEQLPGDDSAHINRARALLNLSREDEATEHLQASNGLQKVKEDRTKKAVQHAVNFSWKEAADMNEMIIEDFPWDLEAYNRLGKAFLELGKNRKASDAFRCALVISPKSPIANKNIERLEKLSRSSNAKSVKSQSQAINFIEETGKTGVTKLVNVPRDLDFSTLVSGHLVELFINGKGMRVRTEAGEVIGAVEAKIGARLRRLMEGGNKYEASITSASDSSISVIIREVYRDPSQSQTASFIGKAEGLPTIPNGSIGYLINDGDKLANLKDWSSDDTES
;
A
#
# COMPACT_ATOMS: atom_id res chain seq x y z
N MET A 1 4.99 -11.86 10.67
CA MET A 1 5.93 -11.69 11.81
C MET A 1 5.32 -10.76 12.85
N LYS A 2 5.60 -10.96 14.16
CA LYS A 2 5.15 -10.06 15.24
C LYS A 2 6.26 -9.07 15.60
N ALA A 3 5.91 -7.86 16.05
CA ALA A 3 6.85 -6.79 16.37
C ALA A 3 7.95 -7.20 17.40
N ASN A 4 7.61 -8.03 18.39
CA ASN A 4 8.59 -8.53 19.36
C ASN A 4 9.62 -9.48 18.71
N GLN A 5 9.18 -10.39 17.86
CA GLN A 5 10.08 -11.29 17.12
C GLN A 5 11.01 -10.52 16.19
N LEU A 6 10.48 -9.51 15.50
CA LEU A 6 11.29 -8.61 14.67
C LEU A 6 12.35 -7.89 15.48
N LYS A 7 11.98 -7.39 16.67
CA LYS A 7 12.93 -6.71 17.56
C LYS A 7 14.09 -7.61 17.97
N GLU A 8 13.82 -8.87 18.29
CA GLU A 8 14.87 -9.86 18.62
C GLU A 8 15.80 -10.09 17.43
N ILE A 9 15.26 -10.25 16.23
CA ILE A 9 16.06 -10.38 15.00
C ILE A 9 16.96 -9.17 14.76
N LEU A 10 16.41 -7.95 14.91
CA LEU A 10 17.17 -6.72 14.72
C LEU A 10 18.29 -6.55 15.76
N ILE A 11 18.04 -6.93 17.01
CA ILE A 11 19.05 -6.90 18.07
C ILE A 11 20.16 -7.89 17.72
N PHE A 12 19.81 -9.15 17.46
CA PHE A 12 20.76 -10.20 17.05
C PHE A 12 21.64 -9.72 15.86
N ARG A 13 20.98 -9.32 14.77
CA ARG A 13 21.66 -8.83 13.57
C ARG A 13 22.67 -7.70 13.88
N LYS A 14 22.23 -6.72 14.66
CA LYS A 14 23.04 -5.57 15.03
C LYS A 14 24.25 -5.97 15.90
N GLU A 15 24.02 -6.75 16.95
CA GLU A 15 25.08 -7.16 17.89
C GLU A 15 26.13 -8.00 17.18
N GLN A 16 25.70 -9.01 16.41
CA GLN A 16 26.62 -9.87 15.67
C GLN A 16 27.41 -9.10 14.59
N SER A 17 26.74 -8.18 13.87
CA SER A 17 27.42 -7.36 12.87
C SER A 17 28.47 -6.43 13.49
N ILE A 18 28.19 -5.82 14.65
CA ILE A 18 29.15 -4.97 15.35
C ILE A 18 30.37 -5.78 15.81
N GLU A 19 30.14 -6.97 16.35
CA GLU A 19 31.22 -7.85 16.82
C GLU A 19 32.11 -8.30 15.64
N ALA A 20 31.49 -8.81 14.57
CA ALA A 20 32.20 -9.22 13.36
C ALA A 20 33.01 -8.06 12.74
N GLN A 21 32.42 -6.85 12.75
CA GLN A 21 33.13 -5.66 12.23
C GLN A 21 34.36 -5.28 13.09
N LYS A 22 34.26 -5.37 14.41
CA LYS A 22 35.41 -5.15 15.29
C LYS A 22 36.53 -6.15 15.06
N LEU A 23 36.20 -7.44 14.92
CA LEU A 23 37.17 -8.48 14.60
C LEU A 23 37.91 -8.17 13.28
N ALA A 24 37.16 -7.82 12.24
CA ALA A 24 37.71 -7.43 10.94
C ALA A 24 38.61 -6.19 11.04
N GLN A 25 38.25 -5.18 11.84
CA GLN A 25 39.07 -3.98 12.07
C GLN A 25 40.38 -4.28 12.77
N HIS A 26 40.44 -5.32 13.59
CA HIS A 26 41.68 -5.78 14.25
C HIS A 26 42.50 -6.77 13.38
N GLY A 27 42.05 -7.07 12.16
CA GLY A 27 42.72 -8.00 11.26
C GLY A 27 42.48 -9.49 11.62
N LEU A 28 41.54 -9.77 12.53
CA LEU A 28 41.19 -11.12 12.94
C LEU A 28 40.17 -11.69 11.94
N TRP A 29 40.67 -12.03 10.73
CA TRP A 29 39.81 -12.32 9.60
C TRP A 29 39.10 -13.68 9.70
N GLU A 30 39.75 -14.69 10.31
CA GLU A 30 39.10 -16.00 10.57
C GLU A 30 37.91 -15.88 11.52
N GLU A 31 38.09 -15.14 12.61
CA GLU A 31 37.04 -14.93 13.59
C GLU A 31 35.89 -14.07 13.03
N ALA A 32 36.25 -13.02 12.23
CA ALA A 32 35.29 -12.19 11.54
C ALA A 32 34.47 -12.99 10.53
N GLU A 33 35.11 -13.88 9.74
CA GLU A 33 34.43 -14.76 8.79
C GLU A 33 33.43 -15.66 9.50
N LEU A 34 33.85 -16.29 10.61
CA LEU A 34 33.00 -17.16 11.39
C LEU A 34 31.78 -16.42 11.99
N ALA A 35 32.00 -15.19 12.45
CA ALA A 35 30.91 -14.37 12.97
C ALA A 35 29.92 -13.98 11.86
N TYR A 36 30.39 -13.58 10.67
CA TYR A 36 29.51 -13.33 9.52
C TYR A 36 28.84 -14.61 9.01
N TYR A 37 29.48 -15.75 9.05
CA TYR A 37 28.87 -17.05 8.77
C TYR A 37 27.65 -17.29 9.65
N GLY A 38 27.77 -17.07 10.96
CA GLY A 38 26.66 -17.22 11.90
C GLY A 38 25.49 -16.29 11.60
N ILE A 39 25.75 -15.08 11.09
CA ILE A 39 24.68 -14.18 10.64
C ILE A 39 23.98 -14.74 9.40
N VAL A 40 24.74 -15.17 8.38
CA VAL A 40 24.20 -15.71 7.13
C VAL A 40 23.38 -16.98 7.36
N GLU A 41 23.83 -17.84 8.29
CA GLU A 41 23.12 -19.07 8.64
C GLU A 41 21.75 -18.79 9.26
N GLN A 42 21.65 -17.78 10.15
CA GLN A 42 20.38 -17.43 10.80
C GLN A 42 19.53 -16.46 9.98
N LEU A 43 20.16 -15.63 9.18
CA LEU A 43 19.54 -14.60 8.34
C LEU A 43 20.06 -14.71 6.90
N PRO A 44 19.63 -15.73 6.14
CA PRO A 44 20.14 -15.95 4.78
C PRO A 44 19.86 -14.80 3.79
N GLY A 45 18.89 -13.94 4.10
CA GLY A 45 18.57 -12.74 3.32
C GLY A 45 19.45 -11.52 3.64
N ASP A 46 20.41 -11.62 4.56
CA ASP A 46 21.26 -10.49 4.91
C ASP A 46 22.40 -10.30 3.87
N ASP A 47 22.09 -9.50 2.85
CA ASP A 47 23.03 -9.14 1.78
C ASP A 47 24.30 -8.49 2.33
N SER A 48 24.19 -7.64 3.35
CA SER A 48 25.34 -7.02 4.02
C SER A 48 26.25 -8.04 4.70
N ALA A 49 25.68 -9.07 5.32
CA ALA A 49 26.44 -10.16 5.92
C ALA A 49 27.19 -10.98 4.86
N HIS A 50 26.52 -11.28 3.73
CA HIS A 50 27.17 -11.94 2.59
C HIS A 50 28.36 -11.12 2.06
N ILE A 51 28.20 -9.81 1.84
CA ILE A 51 29.27 -8.93 1.36
C ILE A 51 30.45 -8.89 2.35
N ASN A 52 30.16 -8.74 3.64
CA ASN A 52 31.22 -8.63 4.63
C ASN A 52 31.91 -9.99 4.87
N ARG A 53 31.19 -11.12 4.77
CA ARG A 53 31.80 -12.45 4.77
C ARG A 53 32.72 -12.62 3.57
N ALA A 54 32.29 -12.24 2.37
CA ALA A 54 33.13 -12.29 1.18
C ALA A 54 34.40 -11.45 1.36
N ARG A 55 34.30 -10.28 1.98
CA ARG A 55 35.48 -9.45 2.30
C ARG A 55 36.46 -10.14 3.25
N ALA A 56 35.96 -10.81 4.29
CA ALA A 56 36.81 -11.59 5.20
C ALA A 56 37.47 -12.74 4.47
N LEU A 57 36.75 -13.49 3.65
CA LEU A 57 37.26 -14.58 2.83
C LEU A 57 38.36 -14.14 1.85
N LEU A 58 38.21 -12.97 1.21
CA LEU A 58 39.24 -12.39 0.34
C LEU A 58 40.54 -12.08 1.12
N ASN A 59 40.46 -11.58 2.34
CA ASN A 59 41.61 -11.36 3.19
C ASN A 59 42.28 -12.67 3.65
N LEU A 60 41.53 -13.77 3.63
CA LEU A 60 42.00 -15.14 3.89
C LEU A 60 42.49 -15.86 2.62
N SER A 61 42.49 -15.18 1.46
CA SER A 61 42.81 -15.76 0.15
C SER A 61 41.91 -16.89 -0.29
N ARG A 62 40.64 -16.88 0.16
CA ARG A 62 39.56 -17.84 -0.20
C ARG A 62 38.64 -17.26 -1.26
N GLU A 63 39.19 -17.02 -2.46
CA GLU A 63 38.53 -16.24 -3.52
C GLU A 63 37.27 -16.91 -4.09
N ASP A 64 37.28 -18.23 -4.24
CA ASP A 64 36.12 -18.97 -4.78
C ASP A 64 34.90 -18.80 -3.87
N GLU A 65 35.07 -19.01 -2.56
CA GLU A 65 34.01 -18.86 -1.57
C GLU A 65 33.54 -17.41 -1.46
N ALA A 66 34.43 -16.44 -1.54
CA ALA A 66 34.08 -15.02 -1.57
C ALA A 66 33.19 -14.71 -2.77
N THR A 67 33.51 -15.26 -3.94
CA THR A 67 32.74 -15.07 -5.16
C THR A 67 31.33 -15.63 -5.03
N GLU A 68 31.16 -16.80 -4.40
CA GLU A 68 29.85 -17.39 -4.12
C GLU A 68 28.96 -16.45 -3.28
N HIS A 69 29.55 -15.85 -2.21
CA HIS A 69 28.81 -14.93 -1.35
C HIS A 69 28.45 -13.61 -2.04
N LEU A 70 29.30 -13.07 -2.90
CA LEU A 70 28.99 -11.90 -3.71
C LEU A 70 27.86 -12.18 -4.72
N GLN A 71 27.88 -13.36 -5.33
CA GLN A 71 26.79 -13.78 -6.23
C GLN A 71 25.48 -13.96 -5.46
N ALA A 72 25.53 -14.55 -4.26
CA ALA A 72 24.34 -14.70 -3.40
C ALA A 72 23.75 -13.33 -3.04
N SER A 73 24.57 -12.35 -2.61
CA SER A 73 24.12 -11.00 -2.31
C SER A 73 23.43 -10.33 -3.51
N ASN A 74 24.07 -10.38 -4.68
CA ASN A 74 23.49 -9.85 -5.92
C ASN A 74 22.15 -10.52 -6.27
N GLY A 75 22.08 -11.83 -6.08
CA GLY A 75 20.83 -12.61 -6.28
C GLY A 75 19.71 -12.15 -5.35
N LEU A 76 20.02 -11.94 -4.07
CA LEU A 76 19.07 -11.46 -3.06
C LEU A 76 18.51 -10.09 -3.41
N GLN A 77 19.38 -9.14 -3.78
CA GLN A 77 18.96 -7.79 -4.20
C GLN A 77 18.03 -7.85 -5.41
N LYS A 78 18.38 -8.64 -6.42
CA LYS A 78 17.55 -8.80 -7.62
C LYS A 78 16.17 -9.39 -7.29
N VAL A 79 16.12 -10.41 -6.43
CA VAL A 79 14.85 -11.02 -5.97
C VAL A 79 14.00 -9.98 -5.24
N LYS A 80 14.60 -9.19 -4.34
CA LYS A 80 13.92 -8.11 -3.62
C LYS A 80 13.34 -7.06 -4.56
N GLU A 81 14.14 -6.60 -5.54
CA GLU A 81 13.69 -5.63 -6.54
C GLU A 81 12.52 -6.15 -7.38
N ASP A 82 12.60 -7.39 -7.87
CA ASP A 82 11.55 -8.00 -8.69
C ASP A 82 10.24 -8.14 -7.93
N ARG A 83 10.31 -8.57 -6.65
CA ARG A 83 9.13 -8.67 -5.79
C ARG A 83 8.56 -7.29 -5.47
N THR A 84 9.42 -6.30 -5.23
CA THR A 84 9.00 -4.91 -4.99
C THR A 84 8.25 -4.34 -6.20
N LYS A 85 8.80 -4.52 -7.41
CA LYS A 85 8.14 -4.10 -8.65
C LYS A 85 6.75 -4.75 -8.79
N LYS A 86 6.65 -6.06 -8.55
CA LYS A 86 5.37 -6.79 -8.58
C LYS A 86 4.41 -6.29 -7.52
N ALA A 87 4.86 -6.07 -6.28
CA ALA A 87 4.02 -5.55 -5.20
C ALA A 87 3.42 -4.18 -5.55
N VAL A 88 4.25 -3.28 -6.10
CA VAL A 88 3.81 -1.95 -6.55
C VAL A 88 2.84 -2.08 -7.73
N GLN A 89 3.13 -2.93 -8.71
CA GLN A 89 2.25 -3.15 -9.86
C GLN A 89 0.87 -3.68 -9.43
N HIS A 90 0.83 -4.64 -8.51
CA HIS A 90 -0.43 -5.15 -7.96
C HIS A 90 -1.20 -4.04 -7.20
N ALA A 91 -0.51 -3.21 -6.42
CA ALA A 91 -1.15 -2.09 -5.71
C ALA A 91 -1.73 -1.04 -6.69
N VAL A 92 -1.00 -0.71 -7.77
CA VAL A 92 -1.47 0.18 -8.85
C VAL A 92 -2.73 -0.38 -9.52
N ASN A 93 -2.79 -1.69 -9.68
CA ASN A 93 -3.94 -2.39 -10.29
C ASN A 93 -5.06 -2.70 -9.25
N PHE A 94 -4.99 -2.15 -8.04
CA PHE A 94 -5.93 -2.40 -6.95
C PHE A 94 -6.02 -3.89 -6.52
N SER A 95 -5.09 -4.71 -6.94
CA SER A 95 -4.96 -6.13 -6.54
C SER A 95 -4.29 -6.21 -5.16
N TRP A 96 -5.00 -5.72 -4.13
CA TRP A 96 -4.43 -5.52 -2.79
C TRP A 96 -4.04 -6.81 -2.09
N LYS A 97 -4.69 -7.93 -2.41
CA LYS A 97 -4.33 -9.23 -1.86
C LYS A 97 -2.98 -9.68 -2.38
N GLU A 98 -2.79 -9.64 -3.68
CA GLU A 98 -1.54 -9.99 -4.36
C GLU A 98 -0.41 -9.04 -3.97
N ALA A 99 -0.72 -7.74 -3.81
CA ALA A 99 0.23 -6.77 -3.28
C ALA A 99 0.67 -7.11 -1.85
N ALA A 100 -0.25 -7.55 -0.98
CA ALA A 100 0.07 -7.99 0.37
C ALA A 100 0.95 -9.25 0.34
N ASP A 101 0.56 -10.26 -0.46
CA ASP A 101 1.29 -11.53 -0.59
C ASP A 101 2.76 -11.28 -1.04
N MET A 102 2.98 -10.39 -2.01
CA MET A 102 4.33 -10.01 -2.45
C MET A 102 5.15 -9.33 -1.35
N ASN A 103 4.54 -8.43 -0.58
CA ASN A 103 5.26 -7.79 0.53
C ASN A 103 5.51 -8.76 1.70
N GLU A 104 4.61 -9.73 1.96
CA GLU A 104 4.86 -10.81 2.93
C GLU A 104 6.08 -11.65 2.52
N MET A 105 6.22 -11.99 1.22
CA MET A 105 7.40 -12.69 0.70
C MET A 105 8.70 -11.88 0.84
N ILE A 106 8.63 -10.55 0.67
CA ILE A 106 9.81 -9.69 0.91
C ILE A 106 10.18 -9.73 2.40
N ILE A 107 9.22 -9.60 3.30
CA ILE A 107 9.44 -9.60 4.75
C ILE A 107 9.97 -10.95 5.26
N GLU A 108 9.60 -12.05 4.62
CA GLU A 108 10.10 -13.38 4.96
C GLU A 108 11.60 -13.48 4.75
N ASP A 109 12.11 -13.00 3.61
CA ASP A 109 13.55 -13.04 3.29
C ASP A 109 14.31 -11.83 3.88
N PHE A 110 13.65 -10.66 3.97
CA PHE A 110 14.23 -9.39 4.43
C PHE A 110 13.42 -8.80 5.59
N PRO A 111 13.48 -9.38 6.80
CA PRO A 111 12.64 -8.96 7.93
C PRO A 111 12.83 -7.51 8.39
N TRP A 112 13.90 -6.85 7.95
CA TRP A 112 14.21 -5.45 8.28
C TRP A 112 13.80 -4.46 7.20
N ASP A 113 13.06 -4.89 6.16
CA ASP A 113 12.61 -4.00 5.10
C ASP A 113 11.44 -3.13 5.56
N LEU A 114 11.75 -1.88 5.93
CA LEU A 114 10.79 -0.88 6.39
C LEU A 114 9.67 -0.65 5.37
N GLU A 115 10.04 -0.54 4.10
CA GLU A 115 9.10 -0.18 3.04
C GLU A 115 8.13 -1.33 2.73
N ALA A 116 8.61 -2.59 2.83
CA ALA A 116 7.72 -3.74 2.68
C ALA A 116 6.65 -3.76 3.77
N TYR A 117 6.98 -3.42 5.02
CA TYR A 117 5.98 -3.30 6.08
C TYR A 117 5.01 -2.14 5.86
N ASN A 118 5.48 -0.99 5.40
CA ASN A 118 4.62 0.15 5.06
C ASN A 118 3.63 -0.22 3.93
N ARG A 119 4.13 -0.83 2.84
CA ARG A 119 3.30 -1.31 1.73
C ARG A 119 2.31 -2.39 2.16
N LEU A 120 2.75 -3.34 3.00
CA LEU A 120 1.90 -4.40 3.55
C LEU A 120 0.78 -3.80 4.42
N GLY A 121 1.12 -2.87 5.30
CA GLY A 121 0.15 -2.16 6.12
C GLY A 121 -0.90 -1.43 5.27
N LYS A 122 -0.46 -0.74 4.22
CA LYS A 122 -1.35 -0.08 3.25
C LYS A 122 -2.25 -1.08 2.54
N ALA A 123 -1.71 -2.18 2.03
CA ALA A 123 -2.50 -3.21 1.36
C ALA A 123 -3.56 -3.82 2.30
N PHE A 124 -3.23 -4.06 3.58
CA PHE A 124 -4.20 -4.53 4.55
C PHE A 124 -5.27 -3.49 4.92
N LEU A 125 -4.93 -2.18 4.92
CA LEU A 125 -5.94 -1.12 5.08
C LEU A 125 -6.96 -1.16 3.94
N GLU A 126 -6.49 -1.25 2.70
CA GLU A 126 -7.36 -1.29 1.52
C GLU A 126 -8.22 -2.57 1.49
N LEU A 127 -7.74 -3.66 2.08
CA LEU A 127 -8.52 -4.90 2.29
C LEU A 127 -9.46 -4.84 3.52
N GLY A 128 -9.52 -3.71 4.24
CA GLY A 128 -10.32 -3.58 5.47
C GLY A 128 -9.79 -4.41 6.66
N LYS A 129 -8.58 -4.98 6.56
CA LYS A 129 -7.97 -5.84 7.58
C LYS A 129 -7.20 -5.00 8.62
N ASN A 130 -7.90 -4.10 9.32
CA ASN A 130 -7.32 -3.08 10.20
C ASN A 130 -6.36 -3.62 11.26
N ARG A 131 -6.64 -4.80 11.85
CA ARG A 131 -5.74 -5.43 12.83
C ARG A 131 -4.41 -5.82 12.18
N LYS A 132 -4.43 -6.48 11.01
CA LYS A 132 -3.21 -6.86 10.27
C LYS A 132 -2.44 -5.62 9.81
N ALA A 133 -3.14 -4.57 9.37
CA ALA A 133 -2.53 -3.29 9.02
C ALA A 133 -1.79 -2.67 10.20
N SER A 134 -2.43 -2.62 11.38
CA SER A 134 -1.81 -2.13 12.61
C SER A 134 -0.56 -2.93 12.98
N ASP A 135 -0.60 -4.26 12.87
CA ASP A 135 0.55 -5.12 13.17
C ASP A 135 1.72 -4.84 12.20
N ALA A 136 1.44 -4.67 10.91
CA ALA A 136 2.46 -4.32 9.93
C ALA A 136 3.10 -2.94 10.20
N PHE A 137 2.29 -1.90 10.46
CA PHE A 137 2.83 -0.58 10.79
C PHE A 137 3.59 -0.56 12.13
N ARG A 138 3.19 -1.37 13.11
CA ARG A 138 3.98 -1.54 14.35
C ARG A 138 5.35 -2.17 14.08
N CYS A 139 5.43 -3.15 13.17
CA CYS A 139 6.72 -3.68 12.73
C CYS A 139 7.57 -2.59 12.05
N ALA A 140 6.96 -1.76 11.19
CA ALA A 140 7.65 -0.61 10.59
C ALA A 140 8.20 0.35 11.65
N LEU A 141 7.45 0.62 12.74
CA LEU A 141 7.91 1.45 13.85
C LEU A 141 9.01 0.80 14.72
N VAL A 142 9.08 -0.52 14.75
CA VAL A 142 10.22 -1.23 15.40
C VAL A 142 11.51 -0.98 14.61
N ILE A 143 11.44 -0.96 13.28
CA ILE A 143 12.60 -0.69 12.41
C ILE A 143 12.95 0.80 12.47
N SER A 144 11.95 1.67 12.27
CA SER A 144 12.11 3.13 12.28
C SER A 144 11.03 3.80 13.15
N PRO A 145 11.33 4.13 14.41
CA PRO A 145 10.35 4.75 15.33
C PRO A 145 9.83 6.12 14.86
N LYS A 146 10.56 6.77 13.96
CA LYS A 146 10.20 8.08 13.40
C LYS A 146 9.53 7.98 12.02
N SER A 147 9.19 6.79 11.52
CA SER A 147 8.52 6.63 10.22
C SER A 147 7.22 7.44 10.17
N PRO A 148 7.12 8.47 9.31
CA PRO A 148 5.93 9.32 9.23
C PRO A 148 4.73 8.54 8.69
N ILE A 149 4.96 7.62 7.74
CA ILE A 149 3.93 6.77 7.14
C ILE A 149 3.31 5.88 8.21
N ALA A 150 4.14 5.15 8.97
CA ALA A 150 3.65 4.23 9.98
C ALA A 150 2.93 4.96 11.13
N ASN A 151 3.49 6.08 11.62
CA ASN A 151 2.86 6.88 12.68
C ASN A 151 1.49 7.42 12.26
N LYS A 152 1.39 8.06 11.08
CA LYS A 152 0.12 8.58 10.54
C LYS A 152 -0.96 7.49 10.44
N ASN A 153 -0.58 6.30 9.95
CA ASN A 153 -1.54 5.21 9.78
C ASN A 153 -1.93 4.54 11.10
N ILE A 154 -1.03 4.45 12.08
CA ILE A 154 -1.38 3.98 13.43
C ILE A 154 -2.37 4.93 14.09
N GLU A 155 -2.13 6.26 14.06
CA GLU A 155 -3.07 7.26 14.60
C GLU A 155 -4.46 7.15 13.95
N ARG A 156 -4.49 6.97 12.62
CA ARG A 156 -5.75 6.76 11.87
C ARG A 156 -6.48 5.51 12.37
N LEU A 157 -5.77 4.39 12.51
CA LEU A 157 -6.35 3.13 13.00
C LEU A 157 -6.85 3.21 14.44
N GLU A 158 -6.16 3.96 15.31
CA GLU A 158 -6.61 4.18 16.68
C GLU A 158 -7.90 5.02 16.75
N LYS A 159 -8.01 6.05 15.91
CA LYS A 159 -9.24 6.83 15.80
C LYS A 159 -10.41 5.95 15.33
N LEU A 160 -10.17 5.11 14.31
CA LEU A 160 -11.15 4.11 13.83
C LEU A 160 -11.60 3.17 14.94
N SER A 161 -10.68 2.65 15.75
CA SER A 161 -11.00 1.71 16.82
C SER A 161 -11.83 2.37 17.96
N ARG A 162 -11.58 3.64 18.24
CA ARG A 162 -12.35 4.41 19.24
C ARG A 162 -13.77 4.71 18.73
N SER A 163 -13.92 5.01 17.45
CA SER A 163 -15.21 5.27 16.81
C SER A 163 -16.05 3.99 16.67
N SER A 164 -15.43 2.84 16.40
CA SER A 164 -16.14 1.56 16.26
C SER A 164 -16.70 0.98 17.55
N ASN A 165 -16.19 1.40 18.72
CA ASN A 165 -16.80 1.06 20.00
C ASN A 165 -18.16 1.75 20.25
N ALA A 166 -18.55 2.70 19.37
CA ALA A 166 -19.84 3.39 19.45
C ALA A 166 -20.95 2.75 18.63
N LYS A 167 -20.65 1.98 17.57
CA LYS A 167 -21.67 1.21 16.80
C LYS A 167 -20.98 0.09 16.01
N SER A 168 -21.32 -1.17 16.31
CA SER A 168 -20.92 -2.30 15.47
C SER A 168 -21.74 -2.28 14.17
N VAL A 169 -21.22 -1.67 13.14
CA VAL A 169 -21.70 -1.88 11.78
C VAL A 169 -20.84 -2.95 11.15
N LYS A 170 -21.40 -4.14 10.99
CA LYS A 170 -20.84 -5.19 10.13
C LYS A 170 -20.88 -4.69 8.68
N SER A 171 -19.86 -3.97 8.23
CA SER A 171 -19.71 -3.74 6.82
C SER A 171 -19.08 -4.99 6.19
N GLN A 172 -19.87 -5.71 5.42
CA GLN A 172 -19.38 -6.74 4.51
C GLN A 172 -18.63 -5.98 3.40
N SER A 173 -17.31 -5.93 3.47
CA SER A 173 -16.50 -5.51 2.33
C SER A 173 -16.59 -6.59 1.26
N GLN A 174 -17.56 -6.45 0.35
CA GLN A 174 -17.48 -7.16 -0.93
C GLN A 174 -16.33 -6.53 -1.71
N ALA A 175 -15.39 -7.36 -2.15
CA ALA A 175 -14.33 -6.94 -3.05
C ALA A 175 -14.98 -6.47 -4.36
N ILE A 176 -15.13 -5.16 -4.50
CA ILE A 176 -15.61 -4.58 -5.74
C ILE A 176 -14.43 -4.55 -6.69
N ASN A 177 -14.54 -5.30 -7.78
CA ASN A 177 -13.62 -5.19 -8.90
C ASN A 177 -13.77 -3.78 -9.48
N PHE A 178 -12.75 -2.93 -9.31
CA PHE A 178 -12.64 -1.62 -9.96
C PHE A 178 -12.34 -1.80 -11.47
N ILE A 179 -13.15 -2.61 -12.15
CA ILE A 179 -13.05 -2.77 -13.60
C ILE A 179 -13.79 -1.61 -14.24
N GLU A 180 -13.05 -0.76 -14.95
CA GLU A 180 -13.63 0.31 -15.76
C GLU A 180 -14.17 -0.28 -17.08
N GLU A 181 -15.48 -0.30 -17.21
CA GLU A 181 -16.15 -0.59 -18.47
C GLU A 181 -16.48 0.74 -19.18
N THR A 182 -15.93 0.95 -20.38
CA THR A 182 -16.16 2.17 -21.17
C THR A 182 -17.66 2.44 -21.32
N GLY A 183 -18.09 3.63 -20.92
CA GLY A 183 -19.48 4.07 -21.01
C GLY A 183 -20.42 3.57 -19.90
N LYS A 184 -19.98 2.62 -19.07
CA LYS A 184 -20.77 2.10 -17.93
C LYS A 184 -20.21 2.51 -16.58
N THR A 185 -18.92 2.85 -16.52
CA THR A 185 -18.23 3.20 -15.28
C THR A 185 -17.61 4.58 -15.37
N GLY A 186 -17.64 5.33 -14.29
CA GLY A 186 -16.97 6.61 -14.17
C GLY A 186 -16.47 6.88 -12.76
N VAL A 187 -15.30 7.51 -12.65
CA VAL A 187 -14.73 7.97 -11.39
C VAL A 187 -14.95 9.48 -11.28
N THR A 188 -15.39 9.93 -10.12
CA THR A 188 -15.60 11.38 -9.85
C THR A 188 -15.18 11.75 -8.45
N LYS A 189 -14.64 12.97 -8.30
CA LYS A 189 -14.43 13.58 -6.99
C LYS A 189 -15.76 14.11 -6.45
N LEU A 190 -15.99 13.93 -5.15
CA LEU A 190 -17.14 14.52 -4.50
C LEU A 190 -16.88 16.01 -4.22
N VAL A 191 -17.92 16.81 -4.41
CA VAL A 191 -17.96 18.21 -4.03
C VAL A 191 -18.85 18.42 -2.81
N ASN A 192 -18.74 19.59 -2.16
CA ASN A 192 -19.52 19.92 -0.97
C ASN A 192 -19.40 18.86 0.15
N VAL A 193 -18.17 18.36 0.38
CA VAL A 193 -17.86 17.45 1.47
C VAL A 193 -18.07 18.18 2.80
N PRO A 194 -18.81 17.62 3.79
CA PRO A 194 -18.99 18.24 5.10
C PRO A 194 -17.65 18.45 5.81
N ARG A 195 -17.50 19.59 6.52
CA ARG A 195 -16.26 19.93 7.23
C ARG A 195 -16.02 19.10 8.49
N ASP A 196 -17.09 18.58 9.06
CA ASP A 196 -17.15 17.75 10.26
C ASP A 196 -17.10 16.25 9.96
N LEU A 197 -16.91 15.87 8.70
CA LEU A 197 -16.87 14.48 8.27
C LEU A 197 -15.64 13.75 8.84
N ASP A 198 -15.87 12.60 9.47
CA ASP A 198 -14.78 11.73 9.93
C ASP A 198 -14.21 10.89 8.77
N PHE A 199 -13.18 11.41 8.11
CA PHE A 199 -12.50 10.71 7.02
C PHE A 199 -11.87 9.38 7.43
N SER A 200 -11.66 9.16 8.74
CA SER A 200 -11.05 7.92 9.24
C SER A 200 -11.95 6.70 9.04
N THR A 201 -13.26 6.91 8.93
CA THR A 201 -14.26 5.86 8.71
C THR A 201 -14.41 5.47 7.25
N LEU A 202 -13.90 6.30 6.33
CA LEU A 202 -14.04 6.13 4.89
C LEU A 202 -12.87 5.33 4.32
N VAL A 203 -13.13 4.08 3.96
CA VAL A 203 -12.13 3.16 3.40
C VAL A 203 -12.40 2.93 1.93
N SER A 204 -11.34 2.87 1.12
CA SER A 204 -11.44 2.47 -0.29
C SER A 204 -12.12 1.09 -0.41
N GLY A 205 -13.03 0.96 -1.37
CA GLY A 205 -13.83 -0.25 -1.55
C GLY A 205 -15.15 -0.28 -0.76
N HIS A 206 -15.39 0.66 0.17
CA HIS A 206 -16.69 0.74 0.84
C HIS A 206 -17.78 1.15 -0.14
N LEU A 207 -18.92 0.41 -0.08
CA LEU A 207 -20.12 0.76 -0.80
C LEU A 207 -20.70 2.06 -0.26
N VAL A 208 -21.19 2.88 -1.17
CA VAL A 208 -21.92 4.11 -0.85
C VAL A 208 -23.18 4.19 -1.69
N GLU A 209 -24.18 4.87 -1.17
CA GLU A 209 -25.45 5.02 -1.83
C GLU A 209 -25.57 6.37 -2.53
N LEU A 210 -25.97 6.32 -3.79
CA LEU A 210 -26.32 7.50 -4.58
C LEU A 210 -27.78 7.83 -4.35
N PHE A 211 -28.10 9.05 -3.96
CA PHE A 211 -29.48 9.50 -3.82
C PHE A 211 -29.72 10.88 -4.41
N ILE A 212 -30.92 11.08 -4.93
CA ILE A 212 -31.33 12.34 -5.54
C ILE A 212 -31.72 13.32 -4.43
N ASN A 213 -31.17 14.53 -4.47
CA ASN A 213 -31.49 15.62 -3.56
C ASN A 213 -31.74 16.91 -4.37
N GLY A 214 -32.99 17.22 -4.59
CA GLY A 214 -33.43 18.32 -5.46
C GLY A 214 -32.95 18.11 -6.90
N LYS A 215 -32.17 19.06 -7.42
CA LYS A 215 -31.59 19.00 -8.78
C LYS A 215 -30.25 18.25 -8.85
N GLY A 216 -29.68 17.88 -7.70
CA GLY A 216 -28.37 17.26 -7.59
C GLY A 216 -28.41 15.81 -7.15
N MET A 217 -27.24 15.19 -7.10
CA MET A 217 -27.03 13.83 -6.60
C MET A 217 -26.04 13.88 -5.45
N ARG A 218 -26.41 13.29 -4.33
CA ARG A 218 -25.56 13.17 -3.14
C ARG A 218 -25.15 11.74 -2.91
N VAL A 219 -24.12 11.59 -2.11
CA VAL A 219 -23.54 10.30 -1.72
C VAL A 219 -23.59 10.17 -0.21
N ARG A 220 -24.06 9.01 0.28
CA ARG A 220 -24.08 8.68 1.71
C ARG A 220 -23.48 7.30 1.95
N THR A 221 -22.96 7.11 3.15
CA THR A 221 -22.52 5.79 3.62
C THR A 221 -23.72 4.89 3.90
N GLU A 222 -23.50 3.59 4.07
CA GLU A 222 -24.54 2.64 4.53
C GLU A 222 -25.14 3.03 5.89
N ALA A 223 -24.38 3.76 6.72
CA ALA A 223 -24.85 4.31 8.00
C ALA A 223 -25.76 5.54 7.83
N GLY A 224 -25.97 6.01 6.59
CA GLY A 224 -26.79 7.18 6.27
C GLY A 224 -26.07 8.53 6.36
N GLU A 225 -24.78 8.55 6.68
CA GLU A 225 -23.98 9.77 6.76
C GLU A 225 -23.68 10.31 5.35
N VAL A 226 -24.00 11.58 5.09
CA VAL A 226 -23.75 12.23 3.79
C VAL A 226 -22.27 12.60 3.72
N ILE A 227 -21.57 12.08 2.70
CA ILE A 227 -20.13 12.30 2.51
C ILE A 227 -19.80 13.31 1.40
N GLY A 228 -20.81 13.77 0.66
CA GLY A 228 -20.62 14.79 -0.37
C GLY A 228 -21.68 14.73 -1.47
N ALA A 229 -21.41 15.43 -2.56
CA ALA A 229 -22.27 15.43 -3.75
C ALA A 229 -21.45 15.08 -5.00
N VAL A 230 -22.10 14.44 -5.96
CA VAL A 230 -21.51 14.20 -7.29
C VAL A 230 -21.46 15.53 -8.04
N GLU A 231 -20.40 15.74 -8.84
CA GLU A 231 -20.26 16.91 -9.69
C GLU A 231 -21.55 17.18 -10.51
N ALA A 232 -21.96 18.44 -10.61
CA ALA A 232 -23.28 18.81 -11.14
C ALA A 232 -23.57 18.25 -12.54
N LYS A 233 -22.59 18.22 -13.44
CA LYS A 233 -22.73 17.70 -14.81
C LYS A 233 -22.98 16.19 -14.81
N ILE A 234 -22.20 15.45 -14.03
CA ILE A 234 -22.32 13.99 -13.89
C ILE A 234 -23.60 13.66 -13.14
N GLY A 235 -23.87 14.32 -12.01
CA GLY A 235 -25.04 14.10 -11.18
C GLY A 235 -26.36 14.32 -11.93
N ALA A 236 -26.48 15.38 -12.73
CA ALA A 236 -27.67 15.66 -13.54
C ALA A 236 -27.90 14.57 -14.61
N ARG A 237 -26.82 14.08 -15.22
CA ARG A 237 -26.90 12.97 -16.18
C ARG A 237 -27.36 11.68 -15.53
N LEU A 238 -26.70 11.27 -14.44
CA LEU A 238 -27.05 10.05 -13.73
C LEU A 238 -28.47 10.10 -13.19
N ARG A 239 -28.89 11.23 -12.63
CA ARG A 239 -30.27 11.43 -12.18
C ARG A 239 -31.29 11.14 -13.29
N ARG A 240 -31.11 11.75 -14.48
CA ARG A 240 -32.01 11.52 -15.61
C ARG A 240 -32.05 10.04 -16.03
N LEU A 241 -30.89 9.37 -16.00
CA LEU A 241 -30.81 7.96 -16.35
C LEU A 241 -31.44 7.05 -15.27
N MET A 242 -31.31 7.41 -13.98
CA MET A 242 -31.99 6.71 -12.87
C MET A 242 -33.51 6.90 -12.92
N GLU A 243 -33.96 8.11 -13.21
CA GLU A 243 -35.40 8.39 -13.43
C GLU A 243 -35.95 7.58 -14.61
N GLY A 244 -35.10 7.27 -15.59
CA GLY A 244 -35.42 6.41 -16.73
C GLY A 244 -35.23 4.92 -16.49
N GLY A 245 -34.95 4.48 -15.25
CA GLY A 245 -34.88 3.08 -14.83
C GLY A 245 -33.49 2.45 -14.70
N ASN A 246 -32.41 3.15 -15.06
CA ASN A 246 -31.05 2.63 -14.86
C ASN A 246 -30.72 2.53 -13.36
N LYS A 247 -29.89 1.54 -12.99
CA LYS A 247 -29.42 1.36 -11.61
C LYS A 247 -27.90 1.44 -11.55
N TYR A 248 -27.41 2.02 -10.47
CA TYR A 248 -25.98 2.26 -10.23
C TYR A 248 -25.58 1.77 -8.86
N GLU A 249 -24.35 1.26 -8.79
CA GLU A 249 -23.61 1.03 -7.55
C GLU A 249 -22.44 2.03 -7.48
N ALA A 250 -22.11 2.45 -6.28
CA ALA A 250 -20.98 3.32 -6.08
C ALA A 250 -20.11 2.84 -4.91
N SER A 251 -18.81 3.11 -5.01
CA SER A 251 -17.82 2.77 -3.97
C SER A 251 -16.78 3.85 -3.85
N ILE A 252 -16.22 3.99 -2.66
CA ILE A 252 -15.11 4.89 -2.42
C ILE A 252 -13.85 4.35 -3.09
N THR A 253 -13.20 5.12 -3.94
CA THR A 253 -11.90 4.79 -4.51
C THR A 253 -10.75 5.39 -3.70
N SER A 254 -10.94 6.59 -3.16
CA SER A 254 -9.99 7.22 -2.25
C SER A 254 -10.70 8.21 -1.33
N ALA A 255 -10.22 8.31 -0.09
CA ALA A 255 -10.67 9.33 0.86
C ALA A 255 -9.44 9.90 1.57
N SER A 256 -9.27 11.22 1.49
CA SER A 256 -8.24 11.98 2.19
C SER A 256 -8.88 13.17 2.90
N ASP A 257 -8.15 13.83 3.81
CA ASP A 257 -8.64 14.94 4.62
C ASP A 257 -9.21 16.12 3.80
N SER A 258 -8.98 16.14 2.49
CA SER A 258 -9.41 17.24 1.59
C SER A 258 -10.25 16.78 0.41
N SER A 259 -10.33 15.48 0.13
CA SER A 259 -11.07 14.99 -1.04
C SER A 259 -11.53 13.54 -0.91
N ILE A 260 -12.69 13.25 -1.47
CA ILE A 260 -13.25 11.90 -1.59
C ILE A 260 -13.48 11.64 -3.07
N SER A 261 -13.01 10.50 -3.57
CA SER A 261 -13.32 10.03 -4.92
C SER A 261 -14.16 8.77 -4.84
N VAL A 262 -15.10 8.66 -5.74
CA VAL A 262 -15.97 7.48 -5.85
C VAL A 262 -15.98 6.97 -7.28
N ILE A 263 -16.04 5.65 -7.44
CA ILE A 263 -16.37 5.00 -8.70
C ILE A 263 -17.85 4.70 -8.72
N ILE A 264 -18.50 5.02 -9.82
CA ILE A 264 -19.93 4.78 -10.05
C ILE A 264 -20.03 3.84 -11.23
N ARG A 265 -20.74 2.72 -11.06
CA ARG A 265 -20.93 1.70 -12.07
C ARG A 265 -22.41 1.47 -12.36
N GLU A 266 -22.75 1.45 -13.64
CA GLU A 266 -24.08 1.00 -14.11
C GLU A 266 -24.18 -0.51 -13.92
N VAL A 267 -25.09 -0.97 -13.08
CA VAL A 267 -25.39 -2.39 -12.82
C VAL A 267 -26.61 -2.88 -13.56
N TYR A 268 -27.49 -1.96 -13.96
CA TYR A 268 -28.65 -2.25 -14.80
C TYR A 268 -28.92 -1.07 -15.72
N ARG A 269 -29.17 -1.39 -17.01
CA ARG A 269 -29.61 -0.43 -18.03
C ARG A 269 -31.00 -0.77 -18.47
N ASP A 270 -31.90 0.21 -18.38
CA ASP A 270 -33.24 0.05 -18.92
C ASP A 270 -33.19 -0.08 -20.44
N PRO A 271 -33.98 -0.99 -21.04
CA PRO A 271 -34.03 -1.16 -22.51
C PRO A 271 -34.34 0.11 -23.28
N SER A 272 -35.15 1.01 -22.71
CA SER A 272 -35.49 2.33 -23.33
C SER A 272 -34.26 3.26 -23.46
N GLN A 273 -33.18 2.99 -22.70
CA GLN A 273 -31.97 3.78 -22.66
C GLN A 273 -30.75 3.03 -23.24
N SER A 274 -30.96 1.96 -23.98
CA SER A 274 -29.92 1.09 -24.54
C SER A 274 -28.86 1.84 -25.38
N GLN A 275 -29.27 2.96 -26.04
CA GLN A 275 -28.39 3.78 -26.87
C GLN A 275 -27.69 4.92 -26.10
N THR A 276 -27.94 5.04 -24.79
CA THR A 276 -27.40 6.14 -23.99
C THR A 276 -26.33 5.64 -23.03
N ALA A 277 -25.06 5.96 -23.25
CA ALA A 277 -23.99 5.64 -22.33
C ALA A 277 -24.14 6.45 -21.03
N SER A 278 -23.89 5.83 -19.88
CA SER A 278 -23.96 6.52 -18.57
C SER A 278 -22.82 7.53 -18.40
N PHE A 279 -21.67 7.23 -18.92
CA PHE A 279 -20.50 8.10 -18.88
C PHE A 279 -20.01 8.39 -20.28
N ILE A 280 -19.74 9.67 -20.61
CA ILE A 280 -19.24 10.13 -21.89
C ILE A 280 -17.78 10.54 -21.73
N GLY A 281 -16.93 9.97 -22.56
CA GLY A 281 -15.49 10.27 -22.58
C GLY A 281 -14.65 9.21 -21.87
N LYS A 282 -13.34 9.21 -22.14
CA LYS A 282 -12.36 8.57 -21.27
C LYS A 282 -12.56 9.15 -19.87
N ALA A 283 -12.52 8.32 -18.83
CA ALA A 283 -12.51 8.82 -17.46
C ALA A 283 -11.49 9.97 -17.35
N GLU A 284 -12.01 11.20 -17.31
CA GLU A 284 -11.16 12.35 -17.00
C GLU A 284 -10.80 12.20 -15.52
N GLY A 285 -9.63 11.70 -15.25
CA GLY A 285 -9.13 11.48 -13.89
C GLY A 285 -8.19 10.31 -13.73
N LEU A 286 -8.09 9.41 -14.71
CA LEU A 286 -6.95 8.50 -14.78
C LEU A 286 -6.00 9.01 -15.87
N PRO A 287 -4.77 9.44 -15.50
CA PRO A 287 -3.79 9.77 -16.51
C PRO A 287 -3.52 8.50 -17.34
N THR A 288 -3.64 8.62 -18.66
CA THR A 288 -3.07 7.67 -19.59
C THR A 288 -1.60 7.59 -19.26
N ILE A 289 -1.13 6.45 -18.75
CA ILE A 289 0.27 6.21 -18.47
C ILE A 289 1.00 6.28 -19.81
N PRO A 290 1.84 7.31 -20.06
CA PRO A 290 2.82 7.20 -21.15
C PRO A 290 3.76 6.08 -20.74
N ASN A 291 4.10 5.18 -21.69
CA ASN A 291 5.10 4.15 -21.48
C ASN A 291 6.32 4.77 -20.81
N GLY A 292 6.57 4.44 -19.53
CA GLY A 292 7.74 4.84 -18.79
C GLY A 292 7.57 5.72 -17.55
N SER A 293 6.33 6.05 -17.11
CA SER A 293 6.14 6.89 -15.91
C SER A 293 5.10 6.30 -14.96
N ILE A 294 5.56 5.61 -13.95
CA ILE A 294 4.76 5.02 -12.86
C ILE A 294 4.23 6.09 -11.86
N GLY A 295 4.23 7.36 -12.21
CA GLY A 295 4.12 8.49 -11.31
C GLY A 295 2.73 9.06 -11.00
N TYR A 296 1.60 8.56 -11.56
CA TYR A 296 0.35 9.33 -11.51
C TYR A 296 -0.92 8.53 -11.25
N LEU A 297 -1.03 7.89 -10.10
CA LEU A 297 -2.33 7.34 -9.66
C LEU A 297 -2.63 7.59 -8.19
N ILE A 298 -2.12 8.68 -7.64
CA ILE A 298 -2.44 9.06 -6.27
C ILE A 298 -2.64 10.56 -6.18
N ASN A 299 -3.85 10.88 -5.81
CA ASN A 299 -4.49 12.16 -5.76
C ASN A 299 -3.74 13.19 -4.88
N ASP A 300 -3.81 14.49 -5.29
CA ASP A 300 -3.25 15.71 -4.72
C ASP A 300 -3.52 16.01 -3.23
N GLY A 301 -3.74 15.07 -2.40
CA GLY A 301 -3.89 15.27 -0.95
C GLY A 301 -2.99 14.37 -0.12
N ASP A 302 -2.74 13.18 -0.58
CA ASP A 302 -1.63 12.38 -0.14
C ASP A 302 -0.55 12.51 -1.22
N LYS A 303 0.42 13.40 -1.01
CA LYS A 303 1.76 13.13 -1.51
C LYS A 303 2.09 11.78 -0.90
N LEU A 304 1.69 10.70 -1.55
CA LEU A 304 2.46 9.50 -1.44
C LEU A 304 3.85 10.01 -1.69
N ALA A 305 4.64 9.96 -0.65
CA ALA A 305 6.07 10.10 -0.79
C ALA A 305 6.38 9.54 -2.15
N ASN A 306 6.92 10.38 -3.01
CA ASN A 306 7.14 10.05 -4.41
C ASN A 306 7.57 8.60 -4.48
N LEU A 307 7.07 7.80 -5.44
CA LEU A 307 7.60 6.45 -5.67
C LEU A 307 9.14 6.48 -5.82
N LYS A 308 9.73 7.64 -6.06
CA LYS A 308 11.16 7.94 -5.96
C LYS A 308 11.68 7.93 -4.52
N ASP A 309 10.89 8.35 -3.51
CA ASP A 309 11.28 8.24 -2.09
C ASP A 309 11.19 6.79 -1.58
N TRP A 310 10.69 5.88 -2.39
CA TRP A 310 10.63 4.46 -2.08
C TRP A 310 11.82 3.66 -2.64
N SER A 311 12.68 4.30 -3.44
CA SER A 311 13.82 3.64 -4.12
C SER A 311 15.18 4.30 -3.90
N SER A 312 15.29 5.37 -3.12
CA SER A 312 16.56 6.07 -2.97
C SER A 312 16.70 6.67 -1.56
N ASP A 313 17.23 5.90 -0.65
CA ASP A 313 18.03 6.41 0.48
C ASP A 313 18.90 5.29 1.08
N ASP A 314 19.75 4.69 0.24
CA ASP A 314 20.90 3.90 0.72
C ASP A 314 22.14 4.13 -0.14
N THR A 315 22.40 5.40 -0.51
CA THR A 315 23.74 5.79 -0.95
C THR A 315 24.01 7.21 -0.49
N GLU A 316 24.42 7.38 0.78
CA GLU A 316 25.43 8.38 1.14
C GLU A 316 25.88 8.19 2.59
N SER A 317 27.22 8.04 2.68
CA SER A 317 28.16 8.03 3.82
C SER A 317 28.21 6.82 4.73
#